data_e60cce77952c56ddce58f24b0ef7d5ba
#
_entry.id   e60cce77952c56ddce58f24b0ef7d5ba
#
_cell.length_a   1.000
_cell.length_b   1.000
_cell.length_c   1.000
_cell.angle_alpha   90.00
_cell.angle_beta   90.00
_cell.angle_gamma   90.00
#
_symmetry.space_group_name_H-M   'P 1'
#
loop_
_entity.id
_entity.type
_entity.pdbx_description
1 polymer ?
#
loop_
_entity_poly.entity_id
_entity_poly.type
_entity_poly.pdbx_seq_one_letter_code
_entity_poly.pdbx_strand_id
1 'polypeptide(L)'
;MKIAVFGNTLYAGVMSALLSESGHFVFWCSNIVDDSGSHHSFHDETVSHLLSKQLKSGFLNYCDSRSIPLDTDAYFFSFNQTQESEVFQLLLDLKQQSIIHPKLMINSSTFGLHGTEKLKQILSEDDWVYLPDTIQEGNALQSLTQAKQLIVGCSDHRTQCKVKELLRPFFPLEQQYLFMPILDAEFTKLSISGMLATRISYINDLAVVAEKLGIDIASVRQGMAADNRIGSAYLSHGAGFGGENFSHDVLTLASTVANTGVKSQLLAQVWDINEQQKEILFRKLWNYYHGDLQGKTVAIWGASFKENTSSIQQSPIHHMLKALWAQGVTVHLHDPQALDEIEMIYGQRSDLIICQNQYEAVHNAHALCLLTAWKQYWSPDFKRLLQQMEHPLILDGRNIYDPHYVKAQGFAYMGVGR
;
A
#
# COMPACT_ATOMS: atom_id res chain seq x y z
N MET A 1 -10.27 -28.38 -4.64
CA MET A 1 -9.67 -28.49 -3.27
C MET A 1 -10.55 -27.71 -2.29
N LYS A 2 -10.48 -28.08 -1.01
CA LYS A 2 -11.03 -27.29 0.11
C LYS A 2 -9.90 -26.49 0.74
N ILE A 3 -10.07 -25.18 0.88
CA ILE A 3 -9.01 -24.27 1.34
C ILE A 3 -9.55 -23.41 2.46
N ALA A 4 -8.86 -23.35 3.59
CA ALA A 4 -9.16 -22.39 4.63
C ALA A 4 -8.22 -21.18 4.52
N VAL A 5 -8.77 -19.97 4.47
CA VAL A 5 -8.02 -18.73 4.44
C VAL A 5 -8.20 -18.00 5.77
N PHE A 6 -7.11 -17.63 6.42
CA PHE A 6 -7.10 -16.94 7.69
C PHE A 6 -6.51 -15.54 7.55
N GLY A 7 -7.13 -14.60 8.24
CA GLY A 7 -6.72 -13.20 8.22
C GLY A 7 -7.66 -12.31 7.41
N ASN A 8 -7.44 -11.00 7.56
CA ASN A 8 -8.31 -9.96 7.00
C ASN A 8 -7.55 -8.98 6.09
N THR A 9 -6.35 -9.34 5.66
CA THR A 9 -5.57 -8.52 4.74
C THR A 9 -6.21 -8.48 3.35
N LEU A 10 -5.90 -7.46 2.57
CA LEU A 10 -6.33 -7.40 1.16
C LEU A 10 -5.87 -8.65 0.39
N TYR A 11 -4.67 -9.18 0.71
CA TYR A 11 -4.16 -10.39 0.06
C TYR A 11 -4.98 -11.64 0.41
N ALA A 12 -5.44 -11.77 1.67
CA ALA A 12 -6.40 -12.82 2.05
C ALA A 12 -7.68 -12.75 1.21
N GLY A 13 -8.23 -11.54 1.04
CA GLY A 13 -9.40 -11.29 0.21
C GLY A 13 -9.17 -11.64 -1.26
N VAL A 14 -8.05 -11.21 -1.84
CA VAL A 14 -7.66 -11.51 -3.23
C VAL A 14 -7.53 -13.02 -3.45
N MET A 15 -6.82 -13.72 -2.55
CA MET A 15 -6.65 -15.17 -2.66
C MET A 15 -7.97 -15.92 -2.47
N SER A 16 -8.81 -15.50 -1.53
CA SER A 16 -10.15 -16.08 -1.34
C SER A 16 -11.01 -15.93 -2.58
N ALA A 17 -11.00 -14.74 -3.18
CA ALA A 17 -11.77 -14.44 -4.39
C ALA A 17 -11.29 -15.27 -5.60
N LEU A 18 -9.99 -15.30 -5.85
CA LEU A 18 -9.41 -15.98 -7.02
C LEU A 18 -9.49 -17.50 -6.88
N LEU A 19 -9.15 -18.06 -5.72
CA LEU A 19 -9.23 -19.51 -5.49
C LEU A 19 -10.66 -20.02 -5.64
N SER A 20 -11.65 -19.28 -5.11
CA SER A 20 -13.06 -19.65 -5.28
C SER A 20 -13.55 -19.49 -6.72
N GLU A 21 -13.09 -18.46 -7.46
CA GLU A 21 -13.39 -18.31 -8.89
C GLU A 21 -12.84 -19.47 -9.73
N SER A 22 -11.75 -20.07 -9.28
CA SER A 22 -11.13 -21.25 -9.94
C SER A 22 -11.80 -22.58 -9.58
N GLY A 23 -12.91 -22.54 -8.83
CA GLY A 23 -13.69 -23.73 -8.47
C GLY A 23 -13.18 -24.46 -7.21
N HIS A 24 -12.33 -23.85 -6.41
CA HIS A 24 -12.01 -24.34 -5.08
C HIS A 24 -13.09 -23.94 -4.08
N PHE A 25 -13.37 -24.80 -3.09
CA PHE A 25 -14.23 -24.44 -1.95
C PHE A 25 -13.38 -23.71 -0.93
N VAL A 26 -13.63 -22.43 -0.73
CA VAL A 26 -12.87 -21.57 0.17
C VAL A 26 -13.68 -21.27 1.42
N PHE A 27 -13.06 -21.50 2.58
CA PHE A 27 -13.57 -21.18 3.91
C PHE A 27 -12.75 -20.01 4.45
N TRP A 28 -13.32 -18.82 4.45
CA TRP A 28 -12.60 -17.63 4.89
C TRP A 28 -12.91 -17.33 6.36
N CYS A 29 -11.90 -17.50 7.21
CA CYS A 29 -11.96 -17.26 8.63
C CYS A 29 -11.36 -15.87 8.92
N SER A 30 -12.20 -14.86 8.84
CA SER A 30 -11.86 -13.49 9.23
C SER A 30 -12.57 -13.18 10.54
N ASN A 31 -11.83 -12.69 11.53
CA ASN A 31 -12.40 -12.32 12.84
C ASN A 31 -13.17 -10.99 12.80
N ILE A 32 -13.34 -10.38 11.63
CA ILE A 32 -13.98 -9.08 11.49
C ILE A 32 -15.35 -9.27 10.84
N VAL A 33 -16.33 -9.49 11.69
CA VAL A 33 -17.71 -9.10 11.44
C VAL A 33 -17.83 -7.73 12.13
N ASP A 34 -18.10 -6.67 11.38
CA ASP A 34 -18.42 -5.39 12.02
C ASP A 34 -19.72 -5.52 12.83
N ASP A 35 -19.97 -4.58 13.75
CA ASP A 35 -21.19 -4.57 14.58
C ASP A 35 -22.49 -4.53 13.76
N SER A 36 -22.42 -4.28 12.44
CA SER A 36 -23.55 -4.31 11.49
C SER A 36 -23.75 -5.66 10.83
N GLY A 37 -22.86 -6.65 11.07
CA GLY A 37 -22.90 -7.95 10.38
C GLY A 37 -22.47 -7.89 8.92
N SER A 38 -21.91 -6.77 8.46
CA SER A 38 -21.36 -6.63 7.13
C SER A 38 -19.91 -7.12 7.10
N HIS A 39 -19.59 -7.92 6.11
CA HIS A 39 -18.23 -8.40 5.90
C HIS A 39 -17.38 -7.29 5.29
N HIS A 40 -16.08 -7.25 5.61
CA HIS A 40 -15.11 -6.28 5.12
C HIS A 40 -15.34 -5.93 3.65
N SER A 41 -15.67 -4.70 3.36
CA SER A 41 -15.55 -4.14 2.03
C SER A 41 -14.13 -3.60 1.86
N PHE A 42 -13.33 -4.27 1.05
CA PHE A 42 -12.07 -3.65 0.60
C PHE A 42 -12.40 -2.48 -0.32
N HIS A 43 -11.66 -1.39 -0.19
CA HIS A 43 -11.80 -0.24 -1.09
C HIS A 43 -11.30 -0.50 -2.53
N ASP A 44 -10.89 -1.75 -2.83
CA ASP A 44 -10.71 -2.26 -4.19
C ASP A 44 -12.04 -2.84 -4.69
N GLU A 45 -12.76 -2.08 -5.50
CA GLU A 45 -14.08 -2.45 -6.02
C GLU A 45 -14.05 -3.77 -6.80
N THR A 46 -12.95 -4.06 -7.49
CA THR A 46 -12.81 -5.29 -8.29
C THR A 46 -12.75 -6.52 -7.41
N VAL A 47 -12.02 -6.44 -6.30
CA VAL A 47 -11.93 -7.49 -5.29
C VAL A 47 -13.27 -7.68 -4.59
N SER A 48 -13.91 -6.59 -4.14
CA SER A 48 -15.20 -6.62 -3.45
C SER A 48 -16.31 -7.21 -4.33
N HIS A 49 -16.33 -6.86 -5.63
CA HIS A 49 -17.27 -7.42 -6.58
C HIS A 49 -17.06 -8.93 -6.78
N LEU A 50 -15.81 -9.37 -6.95
CA LEU A 50 -15.49 -10.79 -7.11
C LEU A 50 -15.83 -11.61 -5.87
N LEU A 51 -15.50 -11.12 -4.68
CA LEU A 51 -15.87 -11.76 -3.41
C LEU A 51 -17.40 -11.94 -3.30
N SER A 52 -18.16 -10.89 -3.58
CA SER A 52 -19.63 -10.93 -3.53
C SER A 52 -20.20 -11.94 -4.52
N LYS A 53 -19.61 -12.06 -5.73
CA LYS A 53 -19.98 -13.07 -6.73
C LYS A 53 -19.74 -14.48 -6.21
N GLN A 54 -18.56 -14.72 -5.57
CA GLN A 54 -18.19 -16.06 -5.11
C GLN A 54 -18.95 -16.49 -3.85
N LEU A 55 -19.33 -15.56 -2.99
CA LEU A 55 -20.26 -15.82 -1.89
C LEU A 55 -21.62 -16.29 -2.40
N LYS A 56 -22.17 -15.63 -3.41
CA LYS A 56 -23.46 -16.03 -4.04
C LYS A 56 -23.38 -17.37 -4.75
N SER A 57 -22.23 -17.76 -5.28
CA SER A 57 -22.05 -19.05 -5.96
C SER A 57 -21.88 -20.22 -4.99
N GLY A 58 -21.60 -19.96 -3.69
CA GLY A 58 -21.34 -20.98 -2.68
C GLY A 58 -19.92 -21.56 -2.71
N PHE A 59 -19.03 -21.07 -3.58
CA PHE A 59 -17.63 -21.49 -3.56
C PHE A 59 -16.80 -20.76 -2.49
N LEU A 60 -17.26 -19.60 -2.04
CA LEU A 60 -16.68 -18.87 -0.90
C LEU A 60 -17.70 -18.88 0.26
N ASN A 61 -17.23 -19.25 1.44
CA ASN A 61 -18.02 -19.22 2.66
C ASN A 61 -17.24 -18.59 3.79
N TYR A 62 -17.87 -17.69 4.55
CA TYR A 62 -17.30 -17.24 5.82
C TYR A 62 -17.54 -18.27 6.90
N CYS A 63 -16.55 -18.51 7.74
CA CYS A 63 -16.66 -19.46 8.84
C CYS A 63 -15.84 -19.04 10.07
N ASP A 64 -16.20 -19.59 11.20
CA ASP A 64 -15.34 -19.60 12.38
C ASP A 64 -14.23 -20.65 12.19
N SER A 65 -13.04 -20.38 12.74
CA SER A 65 -11.89 -21.31 12.66
C SER A 65 -12.18 -22.71 13.22
N ARG A 66 -13.15 -22.82 14.13
CA ARG A 66 -13.63 -24.09 14.70
C ARG A 66 -14.59 -24.86 13.79
N SER A 67 -15.12 -24.20 12.77
CA SER A 67 -16.10 -24.76 11.83
C SER A 67 -15.48 -25.21 10.51
N ILE A 68 -14.17 -25.19 10.38
CA ILE A 68 -13.46 -25.61 9.18
C ILE A 68 -13.61 -27.13 9.00
N PRO A 69 -13.94 -27.60 7.77
CA PRO A 69 -14.00 -29.04 7.51
C PRO A 69 -12.65 -29.73 7.77
N LEU A 70 -12.71 -30.88 8.46
CA LEU A 70 -11.49 -31.65 8.81
C LEU A 70 -10.72 -32.15 7.58
N ASP A 71 -11.41 -32.29 6.45
CA ASP A 71 -10.86 -32.71 5.15
C ASP A 71 -10.36 -31.55 4.29
N THR A 72 -10.09 -30.39 4.88
CA THR A 72 -9.49 -29.24 4.21
C THR A 72 -8.08 -29.59 3.72
N ASP A 73 -7.77 -29.26 2.45
CA ASP A 73 -6.51 -29.62 1.78
C ASP A 73 -5.38 -28.66 2.07
N ALA A 74 -5.69 -27.36 2.20
CA ALA A 74 -4.68 -26.32 2.38
C ALA A 74 -5.17 -25.22 3.34
N TYR A 75 -4.23 -24.65 4.10
CA TYR A 75 -4.45 -23.51 4.98
C TYR A 75 -3.58 -22.34 4.50
N PHE A 76 -4.21 -21.19 4.33
CA PHE A 76 -3.58 -19.97 3.86
C PHE A 76 -3.66 -18.90 4.96
N PHE A 77 -2.49 -18.39 5.39
CA PHE A 77 -2.36 -17.38 6.45
C PHE A 77 -1.90 -16.06 5.84
N SER A 78 -2.67 -15.00 6.04
CA SER A 78 -2.31 -13.67 5.60
C SER A 78 -2.70 -12.63 6.65
N PHE A 79 -1.73 -12.26 7.46
CA PHE A 79 -1.86 -11.39 8.61
C PHE A 79 -0.85 -10.25 8.55
N ASN A 80 -1.21 -9.13 9.18
CA ASN A 80 -0.30 -8.02 9.38
C ASN A 80 0.71 -8.33 10.50
N GLN A 81 1.79 -7.61 10.53
CA GLN A 81 2.88 -7.77 11.50
C GLN A 81 2.45 -7.73 12.97
N THR A 82 1.43 -6.94 13.31
CA THR A 82 0.93 -6.80 14.68
C THR A 82 0.15 -8.01 15.17
N GLN A 83 -0.20 -8.92 14.27
CA GLN A 83 -1.04 -10.09 14.54
C GLN A 83 -0.25 -11.39 14.70
N GLU A 84 1.08 -11.35 14.84
CA GLU A 84 1.92 -12.56 14.97
C GLU A 84 1.46 -13.44 16.14
N SER A 85 1.10 -12.84 17.31
CA SER A 85 0.59 -13.58 18.47
C SER A 85 -0.77 -14.23 18.24
N GLU A 86 -1.65 -13.61 17.47
CA GLU A 86 -2.95 -14.19 17.10
C GLU A 86 -2.77 -15.45 16.25
N VAL A 87 -1.83 -15.42 15.30
CA VAL A 87 -1.53 -16.56 14.45
C VAL A 87 -0.93 -17.70 15.27
N PHE A 88 -0.04 -17.42 16.22
CA PHE A 88 0.49 -18.46 17.11
C PHE A 88 -0.62 -19.15 17.90
N GLN A 89 -1.57 -18.39 18.46
CA GLN A 89 -2.71 -18.97 19.17
C GLN A 89 -3.61 -19.80 18.25
N LEU A 90 -3.89 -19.28 17.05
CA LEU A 90 -4.66 -20.00 16.03
C LEU A 90 -4.01 -21.34 15.66
N LEU A 91 -2.69 -21.38 15.47
CA LEU A 91 -1.97 -22.63 15.16
C LEU A 91 -1.99 -23.62 16.33
N LEU A 92 -1.93 -23.14 17.57
CA LEU A 92 -2.09 -24.00 18.75
C LEU A 92 -3.51 -24.60 18.84
N ASP A 93 -4.53 -23.81 18.53
CA ASP A 93 -5.92 -24.28 18.49
C ASP A 93 -6.12 -25.30 17.36
N LEU A 94 -5.56 -25.05 16.18
CA LEU A 94 -5.59 -25.99 15.06
C LEU A 94 -4.85 -27.32 15.40
N LYS A 95 -3.74 -27.23 16.13
CA LYS A 95 -2.99 -28.43 16.58
C LYS A 95 -3.80 -29.33 17.51
N GLN A 96 -4.69 -28.74 18.33
CA GLN A 96 -5.55 -29.49 19.22
C GLN A 96 -6.71 -30.20 18.49
N GLN A 97 -7.10 -29.71 17.32
CA GLN A 97 -8.06 -30.38 16.47
C GLN A 97 -7.38 -31.59 15.84
N SER A 98 -7.94 -32.78 16.02
CA SER A 98 -7.38 -34.04 15.44
C SER A 98 -7.45 -34.01 13.90
N ILE A 99 -6.52 -33.33 13.28
CA ILE A 99 -6.48 -33.10 11.85
C ILE A 99 -5.75 -34.27 11.17
N ILE A 100 -6.32 -34.76 10.08
CA ILE A 100 -5.68 -35.81 9.22
C ILE A 100 -4.59 -35.14 8.37
N HIS A 101 -3.34 -35.49 8.56
CA HIS A 101 -2.14 -34.82 8.02
C HIS A 101 -1.38 -35.63 6.97
N PRO A 102 -0.45 -35.02 6.25
CA PRO A 102 0.04 -33.63 6.27
C PRO A 102 -0.75 -32.70 5.35
N LYS A 103 -0.96 -31.43 5.79
CA LYS A 103 -1.63 -30.39 5.01
C LYS A 103 -0.66 -29.41 4.38
N LEU A 104 -1.09 -28.71 3.34
CA LEU A 104 -0.33 -27.60 2.76
C LEU A 104 -0.60 -26.34 3.57
N MET A 105 0.43 -25.81 4.23
CA MET A 105 0.41 -24.58 5.01
C MET A 105 1.08 -23.46 4.22
N ILE A 106 0.35 -22.42 3.84
CA ILE A 106 0.86 -21.30 3.06
C ILE A 106 0.89 -20.07 3.94
N ASN A 107 2.07 -19.59 4.26
CA ASN A 107 2.25 -18.33 4.96
C ASN A 107 2.48 -17.20 3.94
N SER A 108 1.67 -16.14 4.02
CA SER A 108 1.80 -14.90 3.26
C SER A 108 1.81 -13.67 4.17
N SER A 109 1.98 -13.90 5.48
CA SER A 109 1.98 -12.83 6.47
C SER A 109 3.29 -12.03 6.45
N THR A 110 3.24 -10.80 6.92
CA THR A 110 4.37 -9.86 6.89
C THR A 110 5.20 -9.89 8.18
N PHE A 111 5.58 -11.09 8.66
CA PHE A 111 6.30 -11.28 9.93
C PHE A 111 7.83 -11.12 9.82
N GLY A 112 8.35 -10.73 8.66
CA GLY A 112 9.78 -10.58 8.44
C GLY A 112 10.53 -11.91 8.26
N LEU A 113 11.86 -11.87 8.45
CA LEU A 113 12.68 -13.07 8.31
C LEU A 113 12.39 -14.09 9.40
N HIS A 114 12.47 -15.36 9.03
CA HIS A 114 12.16 -16.51 9.88
C HIS A 114 10.70 -16.55 10.37
N GLY A 115 9.81 -15.71 9.82
CA GLY A 115 8.39 -15.71 10.19
C GLY A 115 7.73 -17.07 9.94
N THR A 116 7.92 -17.63 8.77
CA THR A 116 7.37 -18.97 8.42
C THR A 116 7.99 -20.09 9.26
N GLU A 117 9.29 -20.03 9.57
CA GLU A 117 9.94 -21.02 10.40
C GLU A 117 9.41 -21.04 11.83
N LYS A 118 9.12 -19.89 12.41
CA LYS A 118 8.46 -19.80 13.73
C LYS A 118 7.09 -20.48 13.73
N LEU A 119 6.29 -20.27 12.69
CA LEU A 119 4.98 -20.92 12.54
C LEU A 119 5.12 -22.43 12.39
N LYS A 120 6.08 -22.87 11.59
CA LYS A 120 6.39 -24.28 11.36
C LYS A 120 6.80 -25.04 12.64
N GLN A 121 7.41 -24.37 13.61
CA GLN A 121 7.76 -25.00 14.90
C GLN A 121 6.53 -25.49 15.68
N ILE A 122 5.35 -24.91 15.42
CA ILE A 122 4.08 -25.29 16.09
C ILE A 122 3.46 -26.49 15.40
N LEU A 123 3.44 -26.51 14.06
CA LEU A 123 2.90 -27.57 13.20
C LEU A 123 3.98 -28.10 12.28
N SER A 124 4.92 -28.88 12.84
CA SER A 124 6.16 -29.29 12.16
C SER A 124 5.96 -30.42 11.14
N GLU A 125 4.86 -31.16 11.22
CA GLU A 125 4.59 -32.30 10.32
C GLU A 125 3.93 -31.90 9.01
N ASP A 126 3.49 -30.64 8.88
CA ASP A 126 2.82 -30.11 7.71
C ASP A 126 3.83 -29.60 6.65
N ASP A 127 3.37 -29.54 5.41
CA ASP A 127 4.14 -29.01 4.28
C ASP A 127 4.03 -27.47 4.25
N TRP A 128 5.07 -26.77 4.70
CA TRP A 128 5.09 -25.30 4.76
C TRP A 128 5.66 -24.65 3.51
N VAL A 129 5.00 -23.56 3.12
CA VAL A 129 5.34 -22.70 1.98
C VAL A 129 5.27 -21.25 2.41
N TYR A 130 6.19 -20.43 1.95
CA TYR A 130 6.06 -18.99 1.99
C TYR A 130 5.65 -18.46 0.61
N LEU A 131 4.54 -17.76 0.53
CA LEU A 131 4.05 -17.11 -0.69
C LEU A 131 4.02 -15.60 -0.45
N PRO A 132 5.02 -14.83 -0.95
CA PRO A 132 5.10 -13.39 -0.72
C PRO A 132 3.85 -12.65 -1.16
N ASP A 133 3.34 -11.75 -0.31
CA ASP A 133 2.39 -10.74 -0.73
C ASP A 133 3.11 -9.69 -1.60
N THR A 134 2.85 -9.72 -2.90
CA THR A 134 3.40 -8.80 -3.90
C THR A 134 2.31 -8.04 -4.66
N ILE A 135 1.07 -8.09 -4.18
CA ILE A 135 -0.04 -7.36 -4.81
C ILE A 135 0.13 -5.84 -4.68
N GLN A 136 -0.47 -5.13 -5.61
CA GLN A 136 -0.52 -3.68 -5.59
C GLN A 136 -1.92 -3.24 -5.20
N GLU A 137 -2.04 -2.66 -4.02
CA GLU A 137 -3.29 -2.06 -3.55
C GLU A 137 -3.89 -1.11 -4.60
N GLY A 138 -5.21 -1.14 -4.81
CA GLY A 138 -5.88 -0.41 -5.89
C GLY A 138 -5.77 -1.04 -7.29
N ASN A 139 -5.01 -2.14 -7.44
CA ASN A 139 -4.91 -2.98 -8.65
C ASN A 139 -4.60 -4.43 -8.27
N ALA A 140 -5.18 -4.91 -7.19
CA ALA A 140 -4.74 -6.11 -6.50
C ALA A 140 -4.91 -7.39 -7.33
N LEU A 141 -6.08 -7.63 -7.93
CA LEU A 141 -6.34 -8.81 -8.76
C LEU A 141 -5.42 -8.88 -9.97
N GLN A 142 -5.26 -7.77 -10.70
CA GLN A 142 -4.45 -7.75 -11.92
C GLN A 142 -2.96 -7.88 -11.61
N SER A 143 -2.48 -7.26 -10.55
CA SER A 143 -1.07 -7.33 -10.16
C SER A 143 -0.61 -8.76 -9.84
N LEU A 144 -1.52 -9.60 -9.30
CA LEU A 144 -1.25 -11.02 -9.07
C LEU A 144 -1.41 -11.84 -10.37
N THR A 145 -2.57 -11.73 -11.04
CA THR A 145 -2.90 -12.61 -12.18
C THR A 145 -2.06 -12.32 -13.44
N GLN A 146 -1.51 -11.11 -13.57
CA GLN A 146 -0.61 -10.72 -14.66
C GLN A 146 0.88 -10.82 -14.29
N ALA A 147 1.22 -11.30 -13.10
CA ALA A 147 2.60 -11.52 -12.72
C ALA A 147 3.28 -12.53 -13.66
N LYS A 148 4.45 -12.16 -14.19
CA LYS A 148 5.21 -13.04 -15.10
C LYS A 148 5.75 -14.26 -14.37
N GLN A 149 6.16 -14.08 -13.12
CA GLN A 149 6.72 -15.11 -12.26
C GLN A 149 6.18 -14.93 -10.85
N LEU A 150 5.96 -16.07 -10.18
CA LEU A 150 5.53 -16.16 -8.80
C LEU A 150 6.69 -16.70 -7.96
N ILE A 151 7.12 -15.94 -6.97
CA ILE A 151 8.11 -16.38 -5.99
C ILE A 151 7.43 -17.33 -5.02
N VAL A 152 8.05 -18.48 -4.76
CA VAL A 152 7.54 -19.48 -3.84
C VAL A 152 8.68 -20.00 -2.96
N GLY A 153 8.61 -19.73 -1.68
CA GLY A 153 9.52 -20.26 -0.68
C GLY A 153 9.18 -21.72 -0.35
N CYS A 154 9.86 -22.67 -1.00
CA CYS A 154 9.65 -24.09 -0.80
C CYS A 154 10.86 -24.88 -1.31
N SER A 155 11.39 -25.81 -0.50
CA SER A 155 12.60 -26.54 -0.84
C SER A 155 12.34 -27.96 -1.35
N ASP A 156 11.24 -28.61 -0.96
CA ASP A 156 11.00 -29.99 -1.35
C ASP A 156 10.07 -30.11 -2.56
N HIS A 157 10.37 -31.09 -3.42
CA HIS A 157 9.66 -31.28 -4.69
C HIS A 157 8.18 -31.68 -4.52
N ARG A 158 7.84 -32.43 -3.45
CA ARG A 158 6.45 -32.86 -3.21
C ARG A 158 5.56 -31.65 -2.91
N THR A 159 6.02 -30.77 -2.04
CA THR A 159 5.32 -29.55 -1.69
C THR A 159 5.23 -28.59 -2.89
N GLN A 160 6.29 -28.49 -3.72
CA GLN A 160 6.23 -27.74 -4.98
C GLN A 160 5.12 -28.23 -5.91
N CYS A 161 4.92 -29.55 -6.03
CA CYS A 161 3.83 -30.12 -6.82
C CYS A 161 2.45 -29.71 -6.29
N LYS A 162 2.25 -29.73 -4.96
CA LYS A 162 0.98 -29.29 -4.34
C LYS A 162 0.70 -27.81 -4.60
N VAL A 163 1.72 -26.94 -4.52
CA VAL A 163 1.57 -25.50 -4.82
C VAL A 163 1.22 -25.29 -6.29
N LYS A 164 1.89 -25.99 -7.21
CA LYS A 164 1.56 -25.94 -8.65
C LYS A 164 0.13 -26.39 -8.92
N GLU A 165 -0.34 -27.43 -8.27
CA GLU A 165 -1.71 -27.91 -8.40
C GLU A 165 -2.72 -26.87 -7.94
N LEU A 166 -2.48 -26.25 -6.78
CA LEU A 166 -3.33 -25.23 -6.19
C LEU A 166 -3.42 -23.97 -7.06
N LEU A 167 -2.28 -23.49 -7.57
CA LEU A 167 -2.18 -22.20 -8.27
C LEU A 167 -2.21 -22.33 -9.81
N ARG A 168 -2.32 -23.56 -10.33
CA ARG A 168 -2.39 -23.83 -11.78
C ARG A 168 -3.41 -22.98 -12.56
N PRO A 169 -4.60 -22.67 -12.03
CA PRO A 169 -5.54 -21.82 -12.74
C PRO A 169 -5.01 -20.43 -13.09
N PHE A 170 -4.09 -19.89 -12.27
CA PHE A 170 -3.50 -18.56 -12.45
C PHE A 170 -2.12 -18.63 -13.11
N PHE A 171 -1.35 -19.67 -12.79
CA PHE A 171 0.03 -19.88 -13.24
C PHE A 171 0.15 -21.27 -13.88
N PRO A 172 -0.36 -21.44 -15.11
CA PRO A 172 -0.42 -22.77 -15.75
C PRO A 172 0.95 -23.30 -16.21
N LEU A 173 1.95 -22.42 -16.37
CA LEU A 173 3.26 -22.80 -16.92
C LEU A 173 4.29 -22.97 -15.82
N GLU A 174 5.10 -24.02 -15.93
CA GLU A 174 6.14 -24.32 -14.94
C GLU A 174 7.18 -23.22 -14.77
N GLN A 175 7.56 -22.55 -15.85
CA GLN A 175 8.51 -21.43 -15.84
C GLN A 175 7.98 -20.16 -15.13
N GLN A 176 6.72 -20.14 -14.77
CA GLN A 176 6.13 -19.04 -13.99
C GLN A 176 6.45 -19.14 -12.50
N TYR A 177 6.88 -20.31 -12.02
CA TYR A 177 7.22 -20.51 -10.61
C TYR A 177 8.72 -20.33 -10.39
N LEU A 178 9.08 -19.46 -9.46
CA LEU A 178 10.44 -19.28 -9.00
C LEU A 178 10.56 -19.86 -7.59
N PHE A 179 10.90 -21.16 -7.52
CA PHE A 179 11.08 -21.86 -6.25
C PHE A 179 12.45 -21.54 -5.65
N MET A 180 12.46 -21.29 -4.35
CA MET A 180 13.66 -21.06 -3.55
C MET A 180 13.41 -21.48 -2.09
N PRO A 181 14.47 -21.60 -1.24
CA PRO A 181 14.27 -21.80 0.19
C PRO A 181 13.36 -20.72 0.82
N ILE A 182 12.62 -21.08 1.87
CA ILE A 182 11.67 -20.18 2.53
C ILE A 182 12.36 -18.88 2.95
N LEU A 183 13.51 -18.98 3.62
CA LEU A 183 14.25 -17.80 4.08
C LEU A 183 14.70 -16.89 2.93
N ASP A 184 15.10 -17.48 1.80
CA ASP A 184 15.50 -16.74 0.60
C ASP A 184 14.30 -15.99 0.02
N ALA A 185 13.10 -16.59 0.03
CA ALA A 185 11.88 -15.97 -0.45
C ALA A 185 11.41 -14.83 0.46
N GLU A 186 11.51 -14.99 1.79
CA GLU A 186 11.23 -13.93 2.77
C GLU A 186 12.21 -12.75 2.57
N PHE A 187 13.50 -13.03 2.43
CA PHE A 187 14.50 -12.00 2.17
C PHE A 187 14.31 -11.34 0.80
N THR A 188 13.95 -12.10 -0.23
CA THR A 188 13.65 -11.57 -1.57
C THR A 188 12.49 -10.58 -1.53
N LYS A 189 11.42 -10.90 -0.82
CA LYS A 189 10.27 -10.01 -0.67
C LYS A 189 10.67 -8.67 -0.05
N LEU A 190 11.41 -8.68 1.05
CA LEU A 190 11.92 -7.48 1.69
C LEU A 190 12.89 -6.71 0.78
N SER A 191 13.74 -7.43 0.05
CA SER A 191 14.71 -6.84 -0.90
C SER A 191 14.02 -6.13 -2.07
N ILE A 192 12.91 -6.69 -2.57
CA ILE A 192 12.08 -6.04 -3.60
C ILE A 192 11.56 -4.70 -3.07
N SER A 193 10.93 -4.69 -1.89
CA SER A 193 10.43 -3.46 -1.28
C SER A 193 11.54 -2.43 -1.04
N GLY A 194 12.69 -2.87 -0.53
CA GLY A 194 13.86 -2.02 -0.33
C GLY A 194 14.39 -1.40 -1.62
N MET A 195 14.45 -2.15 -2.72
CA MET A 195 14.87 -1.65 -4.03
C MET A 195 13.87 -0.64 -4.59
N LEU A 196 12.56 -0.92 -4.48
CA LEU A 196 11.51 -0.02 -4.95
C LEU A 196 11.51 1.30 -4.17
N ALA A 197 11.68 1.25 -2.85
CA ALA A 197 11.82 2.43 -2.00
C ALA A 197 13.08 3.24 -2.35
N THR A 198 14.19 2.55 -2.61
CA THR A 198 15.44 3.20 -3.06
C THR A 198 15.23 3.98 -4.35
N ARG A 199 14.49 3.44 -5.32
CA ARG A 199 14.19 4.13 -6.59
C ARG A 199 13.36 5.40 -6.36
N ILE A 200 12.34 5.33 -5.49
CA ILE A 200 11.49 6.50 -5.19
C ILE A 200 12.30 7.56 -4.43
N SER A 201 13.05 7.18 -3.40
CA SER A 201 13.88 8.13 -2.64
C SER A 201 14.97 8.72 -3.50
N TYR A 202 15.61 7.94 -4.39
CA TYR A 202 16.63 8.43 -5.32
C TYR A 202 16.09 9.52 -6.24
N ILE A 203 14.95 9.30 -6.91
CA ILE A 203 14.38 10.33 -7.80
C ILE A 203 13.88 11.54 -7.01
N ASN A 204 13.41 11.38 -5.79
CA ASN A 204 13.00 12.48 -4.92
C ASN A 204 14.20 13.32 -4.45
N ASP A 205 15.30 12.68 -4.10
CA ASP A 205 16.54 13.38 -3.74
C ASP A 205 17.08 14.19 -4.94
N LEU A 206 17.11 13.59 -6.13
CA LEU A 206 17.46 14.30 -7.36
C LEU A 206 16.50 15.45 -7.69
N ALA A 207 15.21 15.32 -7.37
CA ALA A 207 14.23 16.37 -7.61
C ALA A 207 14.55 17.65 -6.82
N VAL A 208 15.02 17.50 -5.57
CA VAL A 208 15.44 18.65 -4.75
C VAL A 208 16.67 19.36 -5.36
N VAL A 209 17.61 18.59 -5.89
CA VAL A 209 18.81 19.15 -6.56
C VAL A 209 18.43 19.79 -7.89
N ALA A 210 17.60 19.12 -8.69
CA ALA A 210 17.14 19.63 -10.00
C ALA A 210 16.46 21.00 -9.88
N GLU A 211 15.59 21.16 -8.89
CA GLU A 211 14.90 22.43 -8.62
C GLU A 211 15.89 23.58 -8.34
N LYS A 212 16.95 23.33 -7.57
CA LYS A 212 17.99 24.34 -7.29
C LYS A 212 18.81 24.70 -8.52
N LEU A 213 18.94 23.78 -9.46
CA LEU A 213 19.70 23.97 -10.70
C LEU A 213 18.82 24.49 -11.85
N GLY A 214 17.51 24.66 -11.65
CA GLY A 214 16.58 25.06 -12.70
C GLY A 214 16.33 23.94 -13.75
N ILE A 215 16.51 22.70 -13.35
CA ILE A 215 16.28 21.50 -14.19
C ILE A 215 14.87 20.96 -13.89
N ASP A 216 14.12 20.59 -14.92
CA ASP A 216 12.86 19.86 -14.74
C ASP A 216 13.13 18.36 -14.54
N ILE A 217 12.87 17.86 -13.33
CA ILE A 217 13.05 16.44 -12.98
C ILE A 217 12.19 15.51 -13.86
N ALA A 218 11.08 15.98 -14.42
CA ALA A 218 10.24 15.17 -15.31
C ALA A 218 10.98 14.78 -16.58
N SER A 219 11.77 15.70 -17.16
CA SER A 219 12.64 15.43 -18.31
C SER A 219 13.76 14.45 -17.96
N VAL A 220 14.39 14.63 -16.80
CA VAL A 220 15.42 13.70 -16.31
C VAL A 220 14.84 12.29 -16.11
N ARG A 221 13.66 12.19 -15.50
CA ARG A 221 12.93 10.92 -15.32
C ARG A 221 12.66 10.24 -16.67
N GLN A 222 12.22 10.98 -17.68
CA GLN A 222 11.98 10.43 -19.02
C GLN A 222 13.28 9.87 -19.64
N GLY A 223 14.38 10.59 -19.51
CA GLY A 223 15.69 10.12 -19.97
C GLY A 223 16.15 8.85 -19.24
N MET A 224 16.03 8.82 -17.92
CA MET A 224 16.34 7.62 -17.13
C MET A 224 15.45 6.44 -17.49
N ALA A 225 14.15 6.66 -17.68
CA ALA A 225 13.19 5.62 -18.04
C ALA A 225 13.42 5.02 -19.43
N ALA A 226 14.05 5.76 -20.35
CA ALA A 226 14.40 5.31 -21.68
C ALA A 226 15.57 4.30 -21.68
N ASP A 227 16.39 4.26 -20.63
CA ASP A 227 17.41 3.22 -20.45
C ASP A 227 16.74 1.93 -19.96
N ASN A 228 16.79 0.87 -20.80
CA ASN A 228 16.16 -0.43 -20.51
C ASN A 228 16.69 -1.11 -19.24
N ARG A 229 17.90 -0.77 -18.79
CA ARG A 229 18.47 -1.28 -17.53
C ARG A 229 17.78 -0.67 -16.32
N ILE A 230 17.13 0.48 -16.47
CA ILE A 230 16.43 1.22 -15.42
C ILE A 230 14.92 1.03 -15.56
N GLY A 231 14.34 1.38 -16.69
CA GLY A 231 12.90 1.37 -16.93
C GLY A 231 12.13 2.41 -16.11
N SER A 232 10.83 2.53 -16.32
CA SER A 232 9.98 3.61 -15.76
C SER A 232 9.38 3.34 -14.38
N ALA A 233 9.35 2.07 -13.95
CA ALA A 233 8.66 1.68 -12.71
C ALA A 233 9.31 2.31 -11.46
N TYR A 234 8.49 2.84 -10.54
CA TYR A 234 8.93 3.42 -9.26
C TYR A 234 9.93 4.58 -9.39
N LEU A 235 9.87 5.34 -10.49
CA LEU A 235 10.63 6.58 -10.70
C LEU A 235 9.74 7.83 -10.66
N SER A 236 8.54 7.74 -10.11
CA SER A 236 7.68 8.91 -9.96
C SER A 236 8.11 9.72 -8.74
N HIS A 237 8.59 10.93 -8.99
CA HIS A 237 8.91 11.90 -7.95
C HIS A 237 7.63 12.52 -7.39
N GLY A 238 7.65 12.95 -6.13
CA GLY A 238 6.48 13.51 -5.48
C GLY A 238 6.70 13.76 -3.99
N ALA A 239 5.62 13.78 -3.22
CA ALA A 239 5.62 14.05 -1.78
C ALA A 239 5.99 12.83 -0.90
N GLY A 240 6.78 11.90 -1.41
CA GLY A 240 7.18 10.67 -0.71
C GLY A 240 6.20 9.50 -0.92
N PHE A 241 6.60 8.35 -0.38
CA PHE A 241 5.81 7.13 -0.38
C PHE A 241 5.21 6.85 1.01
N GLY A 242 4.13 6.07 1.03
CA GLY A 242 3.45 5.56 2.21
C GLY A 242 2.96 4.13 1.98
N GLY A 243 1.95 3.73 2.73
CA GLY A 243 1.39 2.39 2.78
C GLY A 243 2.00 1.55 3.90
N GLU A 244 1.15 0.79 4.59
CA GLU A 244 1.55 0.04 5.80
C GLU A 244 2.59 -1.04 5.46
N ASN A 245 2.23 -1.99 4.60
CA ASN A 245 3.08 -3.15 4.29
C ASN A 245 4.40 -2.74 3.63
N PHE A 246 4.34 -1.78 2.70
CA PHE A 246 5.53 -1.31 1.98
C PHE A 246 6.53 -0.62 2.91
N SER A 247 6.04 0.29 3.76
CA SER A 247 6.86 0.99 4.74
C SER A 247 7.44 0.03 5.79
N HIS A 248 6.62 -0.93 6.24
CA HIS A 248 7.06 -1.97 7.17
C HIS A 248 8.19 -2.82 6.62
N ASP A 249 8.08 -3.29 5.37
CA ASP A 249 9.13 -4.08 4.73
C ASP A 249 10.46 -3.35 4.67
N VAL A 250 10.45 -2.07 4.31
CA VAL A 250 11.66 -1.23 4.23
C VAL A 250 12.32 -1.11 5.60
N LEU A 251 11.53 -0.81 6.64
CA LEU A 251 12.01 -0.70 8.01
C LEU A 251 12.50 -2.03 8.56
N THR A 252 11.80 -3.13 8.28
CA THR A 252 12.19 -4.48 8.68
C THR A 252 13.52 -4.88 8.03
N LEU A 253 13.70 -4.59 6.75
CA LEU A 253 14.96 -4.87 6.06
C LEU A 253 16.10 -4.00 6.62
N ALA A 254 15.85 -2.71 6.84
CA ALA A 254 16.85 -1.80 7.43
C ALA A 254 17.29 -2.28 8.83
N SER A 255 16.33 -2.66 9.69
CA SER A 255 16.60 -3.24 11.02
C SER A 255 17.35 -4.56 10.92
N THR A 256 16.95 -5.44 10.01
CA THR A 256 17.64 -6.72 9.78
C THR A 256 19.10 -6.51 9.40
N VAL A 257 19.37 -5.61 8.46
CA VAL A 257 20.75 -5.26 8.06
C VAL A 257 21.57 -4.72 9.24
N ALA A 258 20.98 -3.81 10.01
CA ALA A 258 21.65 -3.26 11.19
C ALA A 258 22.02 -4.35 12.23
N ASN A 259 21.10 -5.30 12.46
CA ASN A 259 21.29 -6.38 13.43
C ASN A 259 22.34 -7.42 13.00
N THR A 260 22.72 -7.49 11.73
CA THR A 260 23.82 -8.35 11.27
C THR A 260 25.21 -7.83 11.65
N GLY A 261 25.32 -6.60 12.14
CA GLY A 261 26.61 -5.94 12.41
C GLY A 261 27.33 -5.42 11.15
N VAL A 262 26.73 -5.57 9.95
CA VAL A 262 27.25 -4.99 8.71
C VAL A 262 27.03 -3.48 8.73
N LYS A 263 28.08 -2.71 8.43
CA LYS A 263 28.02 -1.24 8.32
C LYS A 263 27.37 -0.84 6.99
N SER A 264 26.04 -0.97 6.89
CA SER A 264 25.27 -0.49 5.73
C SER A 264 24.26 0.53 6.21
N GLN A 265 24.25 1.70 5.57
CA GLN A 265 23.33 2.80 5.90
C GLN A 265 22.34 3.09 4.76
N LEU A 266 22.42 2.36 3.65
CA LEU A 266 21.63 2.67 2.44
C LEU A 266 20.14 2.79 2.74
N LEU A 267 19.55 1.76 3.38
CA LEU A 267 18.10 1.74 3.62
C LEU A 267 17.66 2.75 4.69
N ALA A 268 18.49 3.01 5.68
CA ALA A 268 18.24 4.08 6.65
C ALA A 268 18.18 5.45 5.95
N GLN A 269 19.15 5.74 5.06
CA GLN A 269 19.13 6.97 4.27
C GLN A 269 17.95 7.05 3.31
N VAL A 270 17.56 5.95 2.69
CA VAL A 270 16.37 5.87 1.83
C VAL A 270 15.11 6.24 2.62
N TRP A 271 14.99 5.77 3.85
CA TRP A 271 13.89 6.11 4.75
C TRP A 271 13.94 7.58 5.17
N ASP A 272 15.08 8.08 5.60
CA ASP A 272 15.26 9.47 6.02
C ASP A 272 14.92 10.45 4.89
N ILE A 273 15.35 10.16 3.67
CA ILE A 273 14.99 10.95 2.47
C ILE A 273 13.47 10.95 2.27
N ASN A 274 12.80 9.80 2.45
CA ASN A 274 11.35 9.72 2.32
C ASN A 274 10.63 10.55 3.38
N GLU A 275 11.04 10.49 4.64
CA GLU A 275 10.43 11.29 5.71
C GLU A 275 10.61 12.79 5.47
N GLN A 276 11.79 13.22 5.03
CA GLN A 276 12.03 14.60 4.63
C GLN A 276 11.17 15.03 3.42
N GLN A 277 10.93 14.11 2.51
CA GLN A 277 10.13 14.38 1.31
C GLN A 277 8.64 14.57 1.62
N LYS A 278 8.11 13.93 2.65
CA LYS A 278 6.72 14.11 3.11
C LYS A 278 6.41 15.56 3.54
N GLU A 279 7.43 16.33 3.88
CA GLU A 279 7.29 17.75 4.26
C GLU A 279 7.50 18.74 3.11
N ILE A 280 7.80 18.26 1.89
CA ILE A 280 8.24 19.14 0.79
C ILE A 280 7.23 20.22 0.44
N LEU A 281 5.92 19.90 0.42
CA LEU A 281 4.89 20.89 0.12
C LEU A 281 4.73 21.92 1.23
N PHE A 282 4.82 21.50 2.49
CA PHE A 282 4.80 22.45 3.60
C PHE A 282 5.98 23.42 3.52
N ARG A 283 7.19 22.92 3.26
CA ARG A 283 8.40 23.79 3.12
C ARG A 283 8.24 24.79 1.96
N LYS A 284 7.65 24.37 0.83
CA LYS A 284 7.35 25.27 -0.30
C LYS A 284 6.33 26.35 0.07
N LEU A 285 5.26 25.94 0.75
CA LEU A 285 4.22 26.85 1.24
C LEU A 285 4.80 27.87 2.24
N TRP A 286 5.59 27.37 3.19
CA TRP A 286 6.28 28.21 4.18
C TRP A 286 7.19 29.26 3.52
N ASN A 287 8.00 28.85 2.56
CA ASN A 287 8.88 29.76 1.82
C ASN A 287 8.09 30.78 1.01
N TYR A 288 7.00 30.37 0.37
CA TYR A 288 6.16 31.25 -0.43
C TYR A 288 5.56 32.40 0.38
N TYR A 289 5.09 32.09 1.58
CA TYR A 289 4.52 33.08 2.52
C TYR A 289 5.54 33.67 3.50
N HIS A 290 6.83 33.42 3.29
CA HIS A 290 7.90 33.92 4.18
C HIS A 290 7.68 33.64 5.66
N GLY A 291 7.05 32.49 5.98
CA GLY A 291 6.73 32.06 7.33
C GLY A 291 5.41 32.61 7.89
N ASP A 292 4.74 33.51 7.19
CA ASP A 292 3.45 34.09 7.62
C ASP A 292 2.27 33.21 7.17
N LEU A 293 1.98 32.17 7.96
CA LEU A 293 0.87 31.23 7.71
C LEU A 293 -0.30 31.36 8.67
N GLN A 294 -0.15 32.11 9.75
CA GLN A 294 -1.18 32.21 10.79
C GLN A 294 -2.51 32.74 10.25
N GLY A 295 -3.61 32.04 10.56
CA GLY A 295 -4.95 32.42 10.15
C GLY A 295 -5.26 32.17 8.67
N LYS A 296 -4.33 31.60 7.90
CA LYS A 296 -4.58 31.21 6.52
C LYS A 296 -5.37 29.91 6.45
N THR A 297 -6.10 29.74 5.35
CA THR A 297 -6.80 28.49 5.00
C THR A 297 -6.04 27.78 3.89
N VAL A 298 -5.75 26.50 4.05
CA VAL A 298 -5.09 25.66 3.05
C VAL A 298 -5.99 24.51 2.65
N ALA A 299 -6.31 24.43 1.38
CA ALA A 299 -7.01 23.29 0.81
C ALA A 299 -6.02 22.12 0.56
N ILE A 300 -6.43 20.92 0.92
CA ILE A 300 -5.69 19.70 0.60
C ILE A 300 -6.58 18.80 -0.23
N TRP A 301 -6.09 18.39 -1.38
CA TRP A 301 -6.67 17.35 -2.22
C TRP A 301 -5.86 16.07 -2.10
N GLY A 302 -6.48 15.05 -1.50
CA GLY A 302 -5.90 13.75 -1.26
C GLY A 302 -5.31 13.60 0.15
N ALA A 303 -5.80 12.61 0.88
CA ALA A 303 -5.28 12.17 2.18
C ALA A 303 -4.65 10.78 2.09
N SER A 304 -5.21 9.89 1.26
CA SER A 304 -4.70 8.56 1.02
C SER A 304 -3.25 8.58 0.52
N PHE A 305 -2.47 7.55 0.86
CA PHE A 305 -1.05 7.50 0.47
C PHE A 305 -0.86 7.36 -1.06
N LYS A 306 -1.86 6.85 -1.76
CA LYS A 306 -1.97 6.82 -3.23
C LYS A 306 -3.44 6.74 -3.66
N GLU A 307 -3.68 6.84 -4.97
CA GLU A 307 -5.01 6.68 -5.56
C GLU A 307 -5.55 5.25 -5.44
N ASN A 308 -6.87 5.11 -5.47
CA ASN A 308 -7.64 3.86 -5.40
C ASN A 308 -7.47 3.08 -4.08
N THR A 309 -7.25 3.77 -2.97
CA THR A 309 -7.29 3.21 -1.61
C THR A 309 -7.74 4.28 -0.61
N SER A 310 -8.40 3.88 0.45
CA SER A 310 -8.73 4.75 1.58
C SER A 310 -7.59 4.91 2.58
N SER A 311 -6.57 4.04 2.52
CA SER A 311 -5.53 3.99 3.52
C SER A 311 -4.69 5.26 3.57
N ILE A 312 -4.60 5.82 4.77
CA ILE A 312 -3.73 6.96 5.08
C ILE A 312 -2.45 6.53 5.81
N GLN A 313 -2.20 5.24 5.95
CA GLN A 313 -1.05 4.71 6.67
C GLN A 313 0.27 5.19 6.04
N GLN A 314 1.11 5.84 6.84
CA GLN A 314 2.36 6.46 6.37
C GLN A 314 2.20 7.49 5.25
N SER A 315 0.99 8.00 5.03
CA SER A 315 0.73 9.06 4.04
C SER A 315 1.42 10.37 4.42
N PRO A 316 1.85 11.19 3.43
CA PRO A 316 2.32 12.55 3.66
C PRO A 316 1.32 13.46 4.38
N ILE A 317 0.04 13.11 4.38
CA ILE A 317 -1.03 13.89 5.03
C ILE A 317 -0.73 14.13 6.52
N HIS A 318 -0.17 13.14 7.23
CA HIS A 318 0.12 13.25 8.66
C HIS A 318 1.17 14.34 8.95
N HIS A 319 2.21 14.41 8.13
CA HIS A 319 3.24 15.44 8.24
C HIS A 319 2.67 16.82 7.90
N MET A 320 1.88 16.88 6.82
CA MET A 320 1.28 18.13 6.35
C MET A 320 0.33 18.72 7.37
N LEU A 321 -0.60 17.92 7.92
CA LEU A 321 -1.56 18.38 8.93
C LEU A 321 -0.85 18.89 10.19
N LYS A 322 0.11 18.13 10.75
CA LYS A 322 0.87 18.54 11.93
C LYS A 322 1.61 19.86 11.72
N ALA A 323 2.26 20.00 10.55
CA ALA A 323 3.02 21.20 10.24
C ALA A 323 2.11 22.44 10.06
N LEU A 324 0.99 22.30 9.37
CA LEU A 324 0.03 23.39 9.13
C LEU A 324 -0.63 23.84 10.45
N TRP A 325 -1.09 22.91 11.26
CA TRP A 325 -1.71 23.26 12.56
C TRP A 325 -0.72 23.94 13.52
N ALA A 326 0.55 23.51 13.52
CA ALA A 326 1.59 24.18 14.31
C ALA A 326 1.79 25.67 13.93
N GLN A 327 1.32 26.08 12.74
CA GLN A 327 1.36 27.45 12.25
C GLN A 327 0.02 28.18 12.36
N GLY A 328 -0.99 27.59 13.00
CA GLY A 328 -2.32 28.20 13.13
C GLY A 328 -3.11 28.26 11.81
N VAL A 329 -2.87 27.33 10.91
CA VAL A 329 -3.56 27.19 9.62
C VAL A 329 -4.84 26.38 9.79
N THR A 330 -5.92 26.81 9.18
CA THR A 330 -7.13 26.00 9.00
C THR A 330 -7.01 25.17 7.74
N VAL A 331 -7.28 23.88 7.83
CA VAL A 331 -7.20 22.95 6.71
C VAL A 331 -8.59 22.57 6.22
N HIS A 332 -8.82 22.72 4.93
CA HIS A 332 -9.96 22.17 4.23
C HIS A 332 -9.51 20.93 3.46
N LEU A 333 -10.02 19.76 3.82
CA LEU A 333 -9.56 18.49 3.27
C LEU A 333 -10.63 17.80 2.45
N HIS A 334 -10.26 17.38 1.25
CA HIS A 334 -11.07 16.48 0.44
C HIS A 334 -10.23 15.27 0.00
N ASP A 335 -10.81 14.08 0.13
CA ASP A 335 -10.31 12.82 -0.46
C ASP A 335 -11.53 11.97 -0.87
N PRO A 336 -11.50 11.27 -2.00
CA PRO A 336 -12.63 10.45 -2.44
C PRO A 336 -12.98 9.27 -1.53
N GLN A 337 -12.01 8.75 -0.77
CA GLN A 337 -12.18 7.49 -0.02
C GLN A 337 -11.65 7.53 1.42
N ALA A 338 -10.74 8.47 1.76
CA ALA A 338 -9.99 8.42 3.02
C ALA A 338 -10.56 9.32 4.13
N LEU A 339 -11.71 9.98 3.93
CA LEU A 339 -12.24 10.95 4.89
C LEU A 339 -12.61 10.29 6.22
N ASP A 340 -13.21 9.10 6.20
CA ASP A 340 -13.61 8.38 7.39
C ASP A 340 -12.39 8.00 8.28
N GLU A 341 -11.28 7.58 7.66
CA GLU A 341 -10.03 7.31 8.39
C GLU A 341 -9.43 8.59 9.01
N ILE A 342 -9.53 9.71 8.30
CA ILE A 342 -9.10 11.02 8.84
C ILE A 342 -9.95 11.40 10.05
N GLU A 343 -11.27 11.27 9.97
CA GLU A 343 -12.17 11.58 11.08
C GLU A 343 -11.94 10.64 12.28
N MET A 344 -11.67 9.36 12.02
CA MET A 344 -11.39 8.38 13.07
C MET A 344 -10.08 8.72 13.83
N ILE A 345 -9.03 9.16 13.12
CA ILE A 345 -7.72 9.43 13.75
C ILE A 345 -7.68 10.81 14.41
N TYR A 346 -8.20 11.84 13.75
CA TYR A 346 -8.04 13.22 14.20
C TYR A 346 -9.27 13.78 14.91
N GLY A 347 -10.42 13.12 14.79
CA GLY A 347 -11.70 13.56 15.37
C GLY A 347 -12.18 14.88 14.80
N GLN A 348 -13.17 15.46 15.49
CA GLN A 348 -13.68 16.79 15.15
C GLN A 348 -12.75 17.87 15.69
N ARG A 349 -12.30 18.77 14.80
CA ARG A 349 -11.40 19.89 15.11
C ARG A 349 -11.93 21.17 14.46
N SER A 350 -11.74 22.30 15.13
CA SER A 350 -12.08 23.60 14.58
C SER A 350 -11.16 24.07 13.44
N ASP A 351 -9.95 23.49 13.37
CA ASP A 351 -8.91 23.77 12.38
C ASP A 351 -8.80 22.69 11.27
N LEU A 352 -9.77 21.74 11.21
CA LEU A 352 -9.91 20.76 10.14
C LEU A 352 -11.36 20.69 9.66
N ILE A 353 -11.59 21.05 8.42
CA ILE A 353 -12.90 20.99 7.78
C ILE A 353 -12.87 19.91 6.72
N ILE A 354 -13.64 18.87 6.94
CA ILE A 354 -13.82 17.77 6.00
C ILE A 354 -14.83 18.18 4.93
N CYS A 355 -14.42 18.13 3.66
CA CYS A 355 -15.21 18.56 2.52
C CYS A 355 -15.59 17.35 1.65
N GLN A 356 -16.88 17.18 1.37
CA GLN A 356 -17.37 16.10 0.51
C GLN A 356 -17.14 16.38 -0.99
N ASN A 357 -16.81 17.60 -1.35
CA ASN A 357 -16.55 18.02 -2.71
C ASN A 357 -15.22 18.77 -2.81
N GLN A 358 -14.43 18.44 -3.82
CA GLN A 358 -13.11 19.05 -4.03
C GLN A 358 -13.17 20.59 -4.18
N TYR A 359 -14.25 21.13 -4.73
CA TYR A 359 -14.40 22.58 -4.89
C TYR A 359 -14.84 23.29 -3.59
N GLU A 360 -15.48 22.60 -2.66
CA GLU A 360 -15.73 23.14 -1.32
C GLU A 360 -14.42 23.33 -0.56
N ALA A 361 -13.50 22.40 -0.69
CA ALA A 361 -12.20 22.49 -0.03
C ALA A 361 -11.41 23.74 -0.42
N VAL A 362 -11.52 24.22 -1.66
CA VAL A 362 -10.78 25.39 -2.15
C VAL A 362 -11.45 26.71 -1.87
N HIS A 363 -12.66 26.73 -1.32
CA HIS A 363 -13.39 27.97 -1.04
C HIS A 363 -12.64 28.82 0.00
N ASN A 364 -12.31 30.09 -0.38
CA ASN A 364 -11.50 31.01 0.41
C ASN A 364 -10.12 30.46 0.83
N ALA A 365 -9.59 29.46 0.10
CA ALA A 365 -8.28 28.91 0.38
C ALA A 365 -7.16 29.82 -0.14
N HIS A 366 -6.11 29.95 0.65
CA HIS A 366 -4.88 30.70 0.30
C HIS A 366 -3.88 29.85 -0.48
N ALA A 367 -4.05 28.54 -0.48
CA ALA A 367 -3.29 27.60 -1.29
C ALA A 367 -4.07 26.29 -1.45
N LEU A 368 -3.83 25.61 -2.58
CA LEU A 368 -4.24 24.23 -2.82
C LEU A 368 -2.99 23.33 -2.82
N CYS A 369 -2.94 22.35 -1.92
CA CYS A 369 -1.91 21.31 -1.88
C CYS A 369 -2.46 19.99 -2.39
N LEU A 370 -1.86 19.41 -3.44
CA LEU A 370 -2.24 18.13 -4.00
C LEU A 370 -1.29 17.06 -3.50
N LEU A 371 -1.79 16.15 -2.67
CA LEU A 371 -0.99 15.06 -2.07
C LEU A 371 -1.22 13.70 -2.72
N THR A 372 -2.43 13.45 -3.29
CA THR A 372 -2.77 12.17 -3.93
C THR A 372 -3.27 12.40 -5.35
N ALA A 373 -2.81 11.56 -6.28
CA ALA A 373 -3.07 11.73 -7.73
C ALA A 373 -4.42 11.11 -8.18
N TRP A 374 -5.50 11.31 -7.42
CA TRP A 374 -6.82 10.83 -7.82
C TRP A 374 -7.21 11.36 -9.22
N LYS A 375 -7.76 10.49 -10.07
CA LYS A 375 -8.13 10.87 -11.46
C LYS A 375 -9.06 12.07 -11.54
N GLN A 376 -9.96 12.25 -10.56
CA GLN A 376 -10.86 13.40 -10.53
C GLN A 376 -10.15 14.75 -10.36
N TYR A 377 -8.89 14.76 -9.86
CA TYR A 377 -8.09 15.99 -9.72
C TYR A 377 -7.29 16.35 -10.99
N TRP A 378 -7.21 15.45 -11.98
CA TRP A 378 -6.32 15.64 -13.13
C TRP A 378 -6.77 16.77 -14.07
N SER A 379 -8.06 17.02 -14.15
CA SER A 379 -8.63 18.04 -15.05
C SER A 379 -9.69 18.87 -14.32
N PRO A 380 -9.31 19.68 -13.31
CA PRO A 380 -10.26 20.51 -12.60
C PRO A 380 -10.70 21.70 -13.47
N ASP A 381 -11.82 22.29 -13.12
CA ASP A 381 -12.23 23.59 -13.66
C ASP A 381 -11.37 24.70 -13.05
N PHE A 382 -10.27 25.04 -13.72
CA PHE A 382 -9.34 26.08 -13.25
C PHE A 382 -9.99 27.45 -13.13
N LYS A 383 -11.01 27.78 -13.94
CA LYS A 383 -11.74 29.05 -13.81
C LYS A 383 -12.51 29.09 -12.51
N ARG A 384 -13.17 27.98 -12.17
CA ARG A 384 -13.90 27.86 -10.90
C ARG A 384 -12.94 27.92 -9.72
N LEU A 385 -11.78 27.25 -9.80
CA LEU A 385 -10.74 27.34 -8.75
C LEU A 385 -10.30 28.79 -8.54
N LEU A 386 -10.00 29.51 -9.64
CA LEU A 386 -9.56 30.91 -9.59
C LEU A 386 -10.61 31.85 -8.96
N GLN A 387 -11.91 31.55 -9.15
CA GLN A 387 -13.00 32.32 -8.59
C GLN A 387 -13.27 32.03 -7.11
N GLN A 388 -12.96 30.83 -6.65
CA GLN A 388 -13.26 30.35 -5.30
C GLN A 388 -12.12 30.55 -4.31
N MET A 389 -10.87 30.51 -4.78
CA MET A 389 -9.70 30.67 -3.92
C MET A 389 -9.47 32.15 -3.56
N GLU A 390 -9.05 32.39 -2.33
CA GLU A 390 -8.59 33.71 -1.88
C GLU A 390 -7.27 34.09 -2.53
N HIS A 391 -6.37 33.12 -2.68
CA HIS A 391 -5.09 33.28 -3.34
C HIS A 391 -4.80 32.13 -4.29
N PRO A 392 -4.53 32.41 -5.60
CA PRO A 392 -4.41 31.36 -6.61
C PRO A 392 -3.03 30.68 -6.59
N LEU A 393 -2.73 29.93 -5.53
CA LEU A 393 -1.49 29.17 -5.38
C LEU A 393 -1.80 27.66 -5.39
N ILE A 394 -1.13 26.92 -6.29
CA ILE A 394 -1.19 25.46 -6.36
C ILE A 394 0.18 24.86 -6.06
N LEU A 395 0.25 23.98 -5.05
CA LEU A 395 1.41 23.14 -4.73
C LEU A 395 1.09 21.70 -5.12
N ASP A 396 1.74 21.22 -6.18
CA ASP A 396 1.46 19.90 -6.76
C ASP A 396 2.50 18.87 -6.33
N GLY A 397 2.16 18.09 -5.32
CA GLY A 397 3.00 17.02 -4.78
C GLY A 397 3.06 15.75 -5.64
N ARG A 398 2.32 15.71 -6.75
CA ARG A 398 2.29 14.56 -7.65
C ARG A 398 2.68 14.90 -9.09
N ASN A 399 2.90 16.20 -9.37
CA ASN A 399 3.25 16.72 -10.68
C ASN A 399 2.28 16.27 -11.79
N ILE A 400 0.98 16.24 -11.49
CA ILE A 400 -0.04 15.82 -12.46
C ILE A 400 -0.40 16.92 -13.46
N TYR A 401 -0.05 18.19 -13.17
CA TYR A 401 -0.36 19.31 -14.03
C TYR A 401 0.84 19.76 -14.86
N ASP A 402 0.56 20.29 -16.06
CA ASP A 402 1.56 21.03 -16.84
C ASP A 402 1.76 22.42 -16.23
N PRO A 403 3.00 22.78 -15.81
CA PRO A 403 3.28 24.06 -15.16
C PRO A 403 2.96 25.28 -16.02
N HIS A 404 3.20 25.19 -17.33
CA HIS A 404 2.96 26.31 -18.26
C HIS A 404 1.46 26.55 -18.42
N TYR A 405 0.70 25.45 -18.55
CA TYR A 405 -0.75 25.53 -18.65
C TYR A 405 -1.37 26.14 -17.40
N VAL A 406 -1.01 25.66 -16.20
CA VAL A 406 -1.60 26.15 -14.93
C VAL A 406 -1.23 27.63 -14.70
N LYS A 407 0.02 28.03 -14.99
CA LYS A 407 0.44 29.43 -14.89
C LYS A 407 -0.33 30.32 -15.89
N ALA A 408 -0.58 29.84 -17.10
CA ALA A 408 -1.41 30.55 -18.08
C ALA A 408 -2.87 30.74 -17.66
N GLN A 409 -3.38 29.88 -16.74
CA GLN A 409 -4.71 30.07 -16.12
C GLN A 409 -4.72 31.10 -14.99
N GLY A 410 -3.59 31.68 -14.61
CA GLY A 410 -3.46 32.73 -13.60
C GLY A 410 -2.99 32.24 -12.22
N PHE A 411 -2.53 31.01 -12.09
CA PHE A 411 -2.05 30.48 -10.81
C PHE A 411 -0.53 30.64 -10.64
N ALA A 412 -0.13 30.91 -9.41
CA ALA A 412 1.19 30.56 -8.96
C ALA A 412 1.26 29.02 -8.81
N TYR A 413 2.25 28.39 -9.43
CA TYR A 413 2.35 26.93 -9.44
C TYR A 413 3.73 26.47 -9.01
N MET A 414 3.75 25.52 -8.07
CA MET A 414 4.97 24.88 -7.58
C MET A 414 4.77 23.35 -7.61
N GLY A 415 5.56 22.66 -8.42
CA GLY A 415 5.67 21.21 -8.41
C GLY A 415 6.84 20.74 -7.54
N VAL A 416 7.11 19.45 -7.56
CA VAL A 416 8.29 18.83 -6.96
C VAL A 416 9.39 18.71 -8.02
N GLY A 417 10.56 19.31 -7.77
CA GLY A 417 11.70 19.25 -8.69
C GLY A 417 11.53 20.07 -9.99
N ARG A 418 10.71 21.14 -9.93
CA ARG A 418 10.49 22.06 -11.06
C ARG A 418 9.84 23.37 -10.64
#